data_4a64f932cbabc27e5cdff2dd3a31d393
#
_entry.id   4a64f932cbabc27e5cdff2dd3a31d393
#
_cell.length_a   1.000
_cell.length_b   1.000
_cell.length_c   1.000
_cell.angle_alpha   90.00
_cell.angle_beta   90.00
_cell.angle_gamma   90.00
#
_symmetry.space_group_name_H-M   'P 1'
#
loop_
_entity.id
_entity.type
_entity.pdbx_description
1 polymer ?
#
loop_
_entity_poly.entity_id
_entity_poly.type
_entity_poly.pdbx_seq_one_letter_code
_entity_poly.pdbx_strand_id
1 'polypeptide(L)'
;PSNSSAASDVYKRQQLYFNEQSITTQKYVIPFIEKHKPITADSHILEIGCGEGGNIKPFLDLGCQVTGIDINGGQIAIAKEIYSVHPNNRNLTLICEDIYKVTELHNKFDIIIIRDVIEHIPNQELFLPFIKRFLSPHGIIFVAFPPWQNPFGGHQQICNNKLLSHLPWFHLLPRPVYKKVLEWGNVNPGGLLEIKDTGISLERFLSIVHKEKYRIVEEVLYFINPNYETKFNLRPRRLWRFLNIPYIRNFYTTCGYYILKNS
;
A
#
# COMPACT_ATOMS: atom_id res chain seq x y z
N PRO A 1 -7.11 -33.18 -6.70
CA PRO A 1 -6.56 -32.69 -5.44
C PRO A 1 -7.69 -32.40 -4.48
N SER A 2 -7.62 -32.95 -3.26
CA SER A 2 -8.65 -32.78 -2.24
C SER A 2 -8.76 -31.29 -1.83
N ASN A 3 -9.94 -30.81 -1.49
CA ASN A 3 -10.18 -29.43 -0.99
C ASN A 3 -9.22 -29.01 0.15
N SER A 4 -8.63 -29.95 0.87
CA SER A 4 -7.67 -29.71 1.94
C SER A 4 -6.30 -29.21 1.46
N SER A 5 -5.82 -29.63 0.27
CA SER A 5 -4.55 -29.16 -0.27
C SER A 5 -4.63 -27.73 -0.78
N ALA A 6 -5.72 -27.36 -1.45
CA ALA A 6 -5.97 -26.00 -1.93
C ALA A 6 -6.11 -25.00 -0.79
N ALA A 7 -6.84 -25.36 0.26
CA ALA A 7 -6.99 -24.52 1.47
C ALA A 7 -5.63 -24.32 2.19
N SER A 8 -4.81 -25.38 2.29
CA SER A 8 -3.46 -25.29 2.86
C SER A 8 -2.55 -24.37 2.06
N ASP A 9 -2.64 -24.40 0.72
CA ASP A 9 -1.82 -23.54 -0.13
C ASP A 9 -2.24 -22.06 -0.08
N VAL A 10 -3.56 -21.79 0.03
CA VAL A 10 -4.08 -20.43 0.25
C VAL A 10 -3.58 -19.89 1.59
N TYR A 11 -3.72 -20.64 2.66
CA TYR A 11 -3.26 -20.26 4.00
C TYR A 11 -1.74 -19.97 4.02
N LYS A 12 -0.92 -20.82 3.40
CA LYS A 12 0.53 -20.58 3.30
C LYS A 12 0.87 -19.30 2.56
N ARG A 13 0.15 -18.99 1.47
CA ARG A 13 0.36 -17.74 0.71
C ARG A 13 -0.02 -16.51 1.52
N GLN A 14 -1.12 -16.56 2.26
CA GLN A 14 -1.55 -15.49 3.15
C GLN A 14 -0.51 -15.22 4.23
N GLN A 15 -0.03 -16.27 4.90
CA GLN A 15 0.99 -16.16 5.93
C GLN A 15 2.33 -15.63 5.37
N LEU A 16 2.71 -16.04 4.16
CA LEU A 16 3.89 -15.52 3.48
C LEU A 16 3.74 -14.02 3.22
N TYR A 17 2.61 -13.59 2.66
CA TYR A 17 2.34 -12.18 2.36
C TYR A 17 2.29 -11.31 3.62
N PHE A 18 1.64 -11.77 4.68
CA PHE A 18 1.64 -11.14 6.00
C PHE A 18 3.07 -10.93 6.53
N ASN A 19 3.90 -11.97 6.47
CA ASN A 19 5.30 -11.91 6.92
C ASN A 19 6.13 -10.95 6.06
N GLU A 20 5.96 -10.95 4.75
CA GLU A 20 6.64 -10.02 3.82
C GLU A 20 6.31 -8.56 4.18
N GLN A 21 5.05 -8.24 4.45
CA GLN A 21 4.62 -6.92 4.87
C GLN A 21 5.23 -6.53 6.22
N SER A 22 5.17 -7.43 7.21
CA SER A 22 5.69 -7.19 8.55
C SER A 22 7.19 -6.93 8.55
N ILE A 23 7.98 -7.78 7.88
CA ILE A 23 9.44 -7.63 7.78
C ILE A 23 9.80 -6.33 7.06
N THR A 24 9.12 -6.02 5.95
CA THR A 24 9.38 -4.80 5.19
C THR A 24 9.05 -3.56 6.04
N THR A 25 7.95 -3.59 6.78
CA THR A 25 7.56 -2.49 7.66
C THR A 25 8.57 -2.28 8.77
N GLN A 26 8.98 -3.33 9.44
CA GLN A 26 9.97 -3.27 10.50
C GLN A 26 11.33 -2.75 10.00
N LYS A 27 11.78 -3.24 8.84
CA LYS A 27 13.13 -2.98 8.35
C LYS A 27 13.26 -1.65 7.60
N TYR A 28 12.20 -1.19 6.93
CA TYR A 28 12.26 -0.05 6.03
C TYR A 28 11.27 1.07 6.35
N VAL A 29 10.02 0.74 6.71
CA VAL A 29 8.98 1.77 6.91
C VAL A 29 9.17 2.45 8.26
N ILE A 30 9.33 1.71 9.34
CA ILE A 30 9.56 2.27 10.68
C ILE A 30 10.80 3.17 10.71
N PRO A 31 12.00 2.73 10.26
CA PRO A 31 13.17 3.60 10.24
C PRO A 31 13.03 4.82 9.33
N PHE A 32 12.21 4.73 8.27
CA PHE A 32 11.93 5.87 7.40
C PHE A 32 11.06 6.92 8.10
N ILE A 33 10.04 6.47 8.84
CA ILE A 33 9.14 7.31 9.63
C ILE A 33 9.89 7.96 10.80
N GLU A 34 10.72 7.21 11.51
CA GLU A 34 11.42 7.65 12.73
C GLU A 34 12.42 8.79 12.51
N LYS A 35 12.88 9.00 11.27
CA LYS A 35 13.67 10.20 10.92
C LYS A 35 12.90 11.51 11.12
N HIS A 36 11.57 11.47 11.12
CA HIS A 36 10.69 12.64 11.12
C HIS A 36 9.73 12.68 12.29
N LYS A 37 9.41 11.53 12.87
CA LYS A 37 8.53 11.39 14.03
C LYS A 37 8.91 10.14 14.82
N PRO A 38 9.33 10.28 16.08
CA PRO A 38 9.61 9.15 16.96
C PRO A 38 8.36 8.26 17.11
N ILE A 39 8.57 6.95 17.16
CA ILE A 39 7.53 5.96 17.42
C ILE A 39 7.71 5.44 18.83
N THR A 40 6.69 5.58 19.66
CA THR A 40 6.67 5.14 21.06
C THR A 40 5.40 4.35 21.35
N ALA A 41 5.31 3.71 22.49
CA ALA A 41 4.11 3.00 22.91
C ALA A 41 2.86 3.92 23.01
N ASP A 42 3.05 5.22 23.21
CA ASP A 42 1.96 6.20 23.23
C ASP A 42 1.55 6.69 21.84
N SER A 43 2.26 6.28 20.80
CA SER A 43 1.94 6.68 19.42
C SER A 43 0.64 6.06 18.93
N HIS A 44 -0.22 6.88 18.35
CA HIS A 44 -1.46 6.46 17.70
C HIS A 44 -1.26 6.32 16.19
N ILE A 45 -1.38 5.11 15.69
CA ILE A 45 -1.15 4.74 14.29
C ILE A 45 -2.48 4.41 13.62
N LEU A 46 -2.72 4.96 12.45
CA LEU A 46 -3.82 4.56 11.56
C LEU A 46 -3.23 3.90 10.31
N GLU A 47 -3.64 2.69 10.00
CA GLU A 47 -3.42 2.08 8.68
C GLU A 47 -4.72 2.04 7.90
N ILE A 48 -4.73 2.68 6.72
CA ILE A 48 -5.86 2.65 5.78
C ILE A 48 -5.58 1.59 4.73
N GLY A 49 -6.54 0.69 4.50
CA GLY A 49 -6.35 -0.49 3.65
C GLY A 49 -5.45 -1.53 4.32
N CYS A 50 -5.71 -1.82 5.59
CA CYS A 50 -4.83 -2.67 6.40
C CYS A 50 -4.82 -4.15 5.99
N GLY A 51 -5.81 -4.61 5.23
CA GLY A 51 -5.93 -6.01 4.83
C GLY A 51 -5.90 -6.95 6.02
N GLU A 52 -5.02 -7.96 5.95
CA GLU A 52 -4.81 -8.93 7.03
C GLU A 52 -3.92 -8.39 8.16
N GLY A 53 -3.42 -7.14 8.05
CA GLY A 53 -2.70 -6.43 9.09
C GLY A 53 -1.19 -6.71 9.16
N GLY A 54 -0.56 -7.20 8.09
CA GLY A 54 0.88 -7.48 8.11
C GLY A 54 1.73 -6.25 8.43
N ASN A 55 1.34 -5.06 7.97
CA ASN A 55 2.03 -3.81 8.30
C ASN A 55 1.76 -3.34 9.75
N ILE A 56 0.62 -3.70 10.33
CA ILE A 56 0.23 -3.35 11.70
C ILE A 56 1.17 -4.00 12.72
N LYS A 57 1.57 -5.26 12.46
CA LYS A 57 2.29 -6.08 13.43
C LYS A 57 3.50 -5.38 14.07
N PRO A 58 4.45 -4.79 13.32
CA PRO A 58 5.62 -4.16 13.93
C PRO A 58 5.29 -2.99 14.86
N PHE A 59 4.25 -2.20 14.55
CA PHE A 59 3.81 -1.10 15.43
C PHE A 59 3.14 -1.62 16.69
N LEU A 60 2.36 -2.68 16.56
CA LEU A 60 1.73 -3.33 17.71
C LEU A 60 2.76 -4.02 18.61
N ASP A 61 3.81 -4.61 18.02
CA ASP A 61 4.96 -5.17 18.76
C ASP A 61 5.69 -4.10 19.59
N LEU A 62 5.76 -2.85 19.10
CA LEU A 62 6.31 -1.70 19.82
C LEU A 62 5.37 -1.14 20.91
N GLY A 63 4.17 -1.71 21.06
CA GLY A 63 3.19 -1.28 22.05
C GLY A 63 2.31 -0.11 21.63
N CYS A 64 2.41 0.37 20.38
CA CYS A 64 1.60 1.48 19.86
C CYS A 64 0.10 1.19 19.94
N GLN A 65 -0.72 2.26 19.99
CA GLN A 65 -2.15 2.19 19.76
C GLN A 65 -2.39 2.17 18.25
N VAL A 66 -2.94 1.08 17.72
CA VAL A 66 -3.09 0.90 16.27
C VAL A 66 -4.55 0.76 15.89
N THR A 67 -4.97 1.50 14.87
CA THR A 67 -6.26 1.33 14.21
C THR A 67 -6.03 0.91 12.77
N GLY A 68 -6.59 -0.22 12.37
CA GLY A 68 -6.59 -0.69 10.99
C GLY A 68 -8.00 -0.55 10.39
N ILE A 69 -8.10 0.00 9.19
CA ILE A 69 -9.36 0.14 8.47
C ILE A 69 -9.22 -0.55 7.12
N ASP A 70 -10.18 -1.40 6.79
CA ASP A 70 -10.29 -2.01 5.47
C ASP A 70 -11.75 -2.25 5.10
N ILE A 71 -12.07 -2.12 3.82
CA ILE A 71 -13.43 -2.39 3.31
C ILE A 71 -13.71 -3.90 3.16
N ASN A 72 -12.66 -4.71 3.09
CA ASN A 72 -12.76 -6.15 2.88
C ASN A 72 -12.97 -6.89 4.19
N GLY A 73 -14.24 -7.28 4.45
CA GLY A 73 -14.62 -7.99 5.67
C GLY A 73 -13.91 -9.34 5.85
N GLY A 74 -13.56 -10.03 4.76
CA GLY A 74 -12.82 -11.30 4.83
C GLY A 74 -11.39 -11.09 5.35
N GLN A 75 -10.69 -10.07 4.89
CA GLN A 75 -9.36 -9.74 5.37
C GLN A 75 -9.37 -9.25 6.83
N ILE A 76 -10.34 -8.43 7.21
CA ILE A 76 -10.53 -8.00 8.61
C ILE A 76 -10.82 -9.18 9.54
N ALA A 77 -11.61 -10.18 9.11
CA ALA A 77 -11.86 -11.39 9.89
C ALA A 77 -10.56 -12.17 10.13
N ILE A 78 -9.74 -12.35 9.11
CA ILE A 78 -8.41 -12.99 9.23
C ILE A 78 -7.49 -12.20 10.17
N ALA A 79 -7.45 -10.87 10.02
CA ALA A 79 -6.67 -10.01 10.91
C ALA A 79 -7.11 -10.18 12.37
N LYS A 80 -8.40 -10.18 12.66
CA LYS A 80 -8.94 -10.42 14.02
C LYS A 80 -8.50 -11.76 14.58
N GLU A 81 -8.49 -12.81 13.76
CA GLU A 81 -8.04 -14.14 14.17
C GLU A 81 -6.53 -14.12 14.49
N ILE A 82 -5.69 -13.60 13.60
CA ILE A 82 -4.24 -13.49 13.80
C ILE A 82 -3.92 -12.75 15.10
N TYR A 83 -4.57 -11.61 15.33
CA TYR A 83 -4.27 -10.76 16.49
C TYR A 83 -4.97 -11.16 17.77
N SER A 84 -5.89 -12.12 17.76
CA SER A 84 -6.59 -12.59 18.97
C SER A 84 -5.65 -13.10 20.06
N VAL A 85 -4.51 -13.65 19.66
CA VAL A 85 -3.47 -14.19 20.56
C VAL A 85 -2.28 -13.25 20.74
N HIS A 86 -2.30 -12.06 20.15
CA HIS A 86 -1.18 -11.10 20.24
C HIS A 86 -1.12 -10.48 21.66
N PRO A 87 0.07 -10.36 22.30
CA PRO A 87 0.18 -9.81 23.66
C PRO A 87 -0.44 -8.42 23.81
N ASN A 88 -0.30 -7.58 22.77
CA ASN A 88 -0.79 -6.21 22.74
C ASN A 88 -2.13 -6.07 21.99
N ASN A 89 -2.94 -7.13 21.89
CA ASN A 89 -4.20 -7.11 21.16
C ASN A 89 -5.19 -6.03 21.65
N ARG A 90 -5.10 -5.63 22.91
CA ARG A 90 -5.93 -4.56 23.50
C ARG A 90 -5.63 -3.18 22.91
N ASN A 91 -4.45 -3.01 22.31
CA ASN A 91 -4.02 -1.77 21.65
C ASN A 91 -4.46 -1.72 20.18
N LEU A 92 -5.14 -2.76 19.69
CA LEU A 92 -5.57 -2.86 18.29
C LEU A 92 -7.07 -2.67 18.14
N THR A 93 -7.46 -1.76 17.25
CA THR A 93 -8.83 -1.59 16.78
C THR A 93 -8.89 -1.90 15.29
N LEU A 94 -9.75 -2.85 14.89
CA LEU A 94 -9.96 -3.21 13.47
C LEU A 94 -11.38 -2.84 13.05
N ILE A 95 -11.49 -1.99 12.04
CA ILE A 95 -12.75 -1.44 11.52
C ILE A 95 -12.94 -1.97 10.09
N CYS A 96 -14.08 -2.63 9.86
CA CYS A 96 -14.49 -3.06 8.53
C CYS A 96 -15.48 -2.04 7.97
N GLU A 97 -14.98 -1.02 7.29
CA GLU A 97 -15.82 0.05 6.72
C GLU A 97 -15.08 0.80 5.61
N ASP A 98 -15.84 1.44 4.75
CA ASP A 98 -15.33 2.42 3.81
C ASP A 98 -14.78 3.64 4.61
N ILE A 99 -13.52 4.01 4.33
CA ILE A 99 -12.87 5.12 5.03
C ILE A 99 -13.69 6.42 4.99
N TYR A 100 -14.44 6.65 3.91
CA TYR A 100 -15.27 7.85 3.78
C TYR A 100 -16.49 7.87 4.73
N LYS A 101 -16.87 6.73 5.28
CA LYS A 101 -17.96 6.61 6.27
C LYS A 101 -17.47 6.69 7.71
N VAL A 102 -16.16 6.59 7.92
CA VAL A 102 -15.57 6.70 9.26
C VAL A 102 -15.50 8.18 9.65
N THR A 103 -16.35 8.59 10.59
CA THR A 103 -16.47 10.01 10.99
C THR A 103 -15.96 10.32 12.39
N GLU A 104 -15.66 9.31 13.20
CA GLU A 104 -15.45 9.48 14.66
C GLU A 104 -13.96 9.62 15.06
N LEU A 105 -13.03 9.53 14.10
CA LEU A 105 -11.59 9.43 14.38
C LEU A 105 -10.82 10.73 14.15
N HIS A 106 -11.47 11.91 14.29
CA HIS A 106 -10.83 13.19 14.01
C HIS A 106 -9.64 13.50 14.94
N ASN A 107 -8.55 14.03 14.36
CA ASN A 107 -7.35 14.55 15.04
C ASN A 107 -6.70 13.56 16.05
N LYS A 108 -6.79 12.28 15.77
CA LYS A 108 -6.35 11.24 16.72
C LYS A 108 -4.97 10.66 16.42
N PHE A 109 -4.55 10.65 15.15
CA PHE A 109 -3.41 9.84 14.75
C PHE A 109 -2.14 10.65 14.59
N ASP A 110 -1.09 10.15 15.21
CA ASP A 110 0.26 10.68 15.05
C ASP A 110 0.87 10.29 13.71
N ILE A 111 0.53 9.11 13.23
CA ILE A 111 1.02 8.55 11.98
C ILE A 111 -0.14 7.89 11.24
N ILE A 112 -0.35 8.29 9.99
CA ILE A 112 -1.26 7.61 9.07
C ILE A 112 -0.40 6.87 8.04
N ILE A 113 -0.70 5.59 7.82
CA ILE A 113 0.00 4.73 6.88
C ILE A 113 -0.94 4.42 5.72
N ILE A 114 -0.47 4.67 4.50
CA ILE A 114 -1.13 4.37 3.24
C ILE A 114 -0.09 3.65 2.37
N ARG A 115 -0.13 2.34 2.36
CA ARG A 115 0.82 1.53 1.63
C ARG A 115 0.13 0.58 0.68
N ASP A 116 0.46 0.71 -0.62
CA ASP A 116 -0.14 -0.09 -1.70
C ASP A 116 -1.69 0.00 -1.72
N VAL A 117 -2.23 1.21 -1.51
CA VAL A 117 -3.67 1.50 -1.39
C VAL A 117 -4.12 2.60 -2.33
N ILE A 118 -3.37 3.70 -2.43
CA ILE A 118 -3.81 4.90 -3.16
C ILE A 118 -4.09 4.61 -4.64
N GLU A 119 -3.39 3.67 -5.24
CA GLU A 119 -3.57 3.22 -6.62
C GLU A 119 -4.88 2.44 -6.84
N HIS A 120 -5.57 2.07 -5.77
CA HIS A 120 -6.87 1.39 -5.80
C HIS A 120 -8.04 2.32 -5.46
N ILE A 121 -7.75 3.53 -4.97
CA ILE A 121 -8.77 4.49 -4.57
C ILE A 121 -9.29 5.25 -5.79
N PRO A 122 -10.58 5.19 -6.12
CA PRO A 122 -11.17 6.10 -7.10
C PRO A 122 -11.14 7.53 -6.56
N ASN A 123 -10.94 8.51 -7.44
CA ASN A 123 -10.94 9.95 -7.09
C ASN A 123 -9.91 10.29 -5.98
N GLN A 124 -8.64 9.97 -6.21
CA GLN A 124 -7.55 10.25 -5.26
C GLN A 124 -7.52 11.74 -4.82
N GLU A 125 -8.02 12.63 -5.65
CA GLU A 125 -8.18 14.07 -5.36
C GLU A 125 -9.11 14.37 -4.17
N LEU A 126 -10.02 13.45 -3.86
CA LEU A 126 -10.90 13.56 -2.68
C LEU A 126 -10.30 12.82 -1.48
N PHE A 127 -9.51 11.79 -1.72
CA PHE A 127 -8.98 10.91 -0.67
C PHE A 127 -7.97 11.62 0.23
N LEU A 128 -6.93 12.22 -0.36
CA LEU A 128 -5.89 12.89 0.43
C LEU A 128 -6.43 14.04 1.31
N PRO A 129 -7.29 14.96 0.82
CA PRO A 129 -7.91 15.94 1.69
C PRO A 129 -8.84 15.33 2.74
N PHE A 130 -9.53 14.24 2.42
CA PHE A 130 -10.41 13.56 3.37
C PHE A 130 -9.67 13.02 4.57
N ILE A 131 -8.57 12.30 4.37
CA ILE A 131 -7.81 11.67 5.45
C ILE A 131 -7.07 12.68 6.35
N LYS A 132 -6.87 13.89 5.88
CA LYS A 132 -6.26 14.99 6.65
C LYS A 132 -6.95 15.21 8.00
N ARG A 133 -8.27 15.00 8.06
CA ARG A 133 -9.08 15.15 9.27
C ARG A 133 -8.69 14.19 10.41
N PHE A 134 -8.09 13.06 10.09
CA PHE A 134 -7.70 12.06 11.08
C PHE A 134 -6.36 12.38 11.73
N LEU A 135 -5.55 13.20 11.07
CA LEU A 135 -4.19 13.51 11.49
C LEU A 135 -4.18 14.46 12.70
N SER A 136 -3.40 14.14 13.72
CA SER A 136 -3.15 15.05 14.84
C SER A 136 -2.37 16.29 14.37
N PRO A 137 -2.37 17.41 15.12
CA PRO A 137 -1.72 18.67 14.70
C PRO A 137 -0.25 18.52 14.28
N HIS A 138 0.48 17.61 14.91
CA HIS A 138 1.90 17.31 14.62
C HIS A 138 2.09 15.94 13.98
N GLY A 139 1.02 15.37 13.44
CA GLY A 139 1.02 14.08 12.80
C GLY A 139 1.71 14.11 11.44
N ILE A 140 2.04 12.92 10.96
CA ILE A 140 2.60 12.69 9.62
C ILE A 140 1.83 11.62 8.88
N ILE A 141 1.87 11.68 7.55
CA ILE A 141 1.33 10.62 6.69
C ILE A 141 2.50 9.97 5.97
N PHE A 142 2.64 8.67 6.11
CA PHE A 142 3.49 7.85 5.26
C PHE A 142 2.68 7.32 4.10
N VAL A 143 3.12 7.60 2.88
CA VAL A 143 2.50 7.08 1.65
C VAL A 143 3.54 6.27 0.89
N ALA A 144 3.17 5.07 0.47
CA ALA A 144 3.99 4.24 -0.40
C ALA A 144 3.11 3.59 -1.47
N PHE A 145 3.51 3.71 -2.73
CA PHE A 145 2.76 3.12 -3.84
C PHE A 145 3.65 2.91 -5.08
N PRO A 146 3.31 1.91 -5.92
CA PRO A 146 3.92 1.75 -7.24
C PRO A 146 3.25 2.70 -8.25
N PRO A 147 4.01 3.51 -9.00
CA PRO A 147 3.43 4.31 -10.09
C PRO A 147 2.81 3.39 -11.16
N TRP A 148 1.69 3.82 -11.74
CA TRP A 148 0.97 3.07 -12.77
C TRP A 148 1.86 2.64 -13.96
N GLN A 149 2.81 3.49 -14.36
CA GLN A 149 3.66 3.26 -15.53
C GLN A 149 4.85 2.31 -15.27
N ASN A 150 5.07 1.83 -14.04
CA ASN A 150 6.12 0.85 -13.82
C ASN A 150 5.87 -0.46 -14.59
N PRO A 151 6.87 -1.31 -14.84
CA PRO A 151 6.73 -2.49 -15.68
C PRO A 151 5.55 -3.40 -15.34
N PHE A 152 5.16 -3.44 -14.07
CA PHE A 152 4.10 -4.28 -13.53
C PHE A 152 3.03 -3.50 -12.76
N GLY A 153 2.88 -2.20 -13.04
CA GLY A 153 1.92 -1.31 -12.37
C GLY A 153 0.45 -1.71 -12.55
N GLY A 154 0.15 -2.49 -13.59
CA GLY A 154 -1.19 -3.03 -13.82
C GLY A 154 -1.50 -4.30 -13.01
N HIS A 155 -0.66 -4.69 -12.05
CA HIS A 155 -0.82 -5.90 -11.23
C HIS A 155 -0.97 -7.19 -12.04
N GLN A 156 -0.47 -7.21 -13.27
CA GLN A 156 -0.60 -8.36 -14.18
C GLN A 156 0.03 -9.65 -13.67
N GLN A 157 0.87 -9.59 -12.64
CA GLN A 157 1.43 -10.78 -11.99
C GLN A 157 0.37 -11.71 -11.38
N ILE A 158 -0.85 -11.18 -11.12
CA ILE A 158 -1.97 -12.00 -10.64
C ILE A 158 -2.66 -12.81 -11.76
N CYS A 159 -2.31 -12.57 -13.03
CA CYS A 159 -2.88 -13.32 -14.15
C CYS A 159 -2.52 -14.80 -14.07
N ASN A 160 -3.48 -15.68 -14.26
CA ASN A 160 -3.24 -17.12 -14.37
C ASN A 160 -2.48 -17.49 -15.66
N ASN A 161 -2.47 -16.62 -16.66
CA ASN A 161 -1.70 -16.80 -17.90
C ASN A 161 -0.23 -16.44 -17.65
N LYS A 162 0.67 -17.43 -17.76
CA LYS A 162 2.10 -17.25 -17.51
C LYS A 162 2.77 -16.21 -18.43
N LEU A 163 2.35 -16.11 -19.70
CA LEU A 163 2.90 -15.13 -20.62
C LEU A 163 2.51 -13.73 -20.18
N LEU A 164 1.22 -13.48 -19.96
CA LEU A 164 0.71 -12.16 -19.56
C LEU A 164 1.21 -11.74 -18.18
N SER A 165 1.36 -12.68 -17.23
CA SER A 165 1.85 -12.35 -15.88
C SER A 165 3.30 -11.86 -15.87
N HIS A 166 4.09 -12.17 -16.89
CA HIS A 166 5.50 -11.77 -17.01
C HIS A 166 5.73 -10.69 -18.09
N LEU A 167 4.70 -10.31 -18.85
CA LEU A 167 4.81 -9.30 -19.91
C LEU A 167 4.78 -7.89 -19.32
N PRO A 168 5.89 -7.13 -19.30
CA PRO A 168 5.91 -5.79 -18.74
C PRO A 168 5.15 -4.80 -19.63
N TRP A 169 4.60 -3.76 -19.02
CA TRP A 169 3.95 -2.60 -19.67
C TRP A 169 2.74 -2.86 -20.55
N PHE A 170 2.29 -4.10 -20.78
CA PHE A 170 1.11 -4.33 -21.64
C PHE A 170 -0.18 -3.73 -21.06
N HIS A 171 -0.24 -3.48 -19.75
CA HIS A 171 -1.33 -2.76 -19.09
C HIS A 171 -1.44 -1.29 -19.56
N LEU A 172 -0.39 -0.72 -20.17
CA LEU A 172 -0.40 0.63 -20.71
C LEU A 172 -1.15 0.73 -22.05
N LEU A 173 -1.45 -0.39 -22.71
CA LEU A 173 -2.26 -0.42 -23.92
C LEU A 173 -3.61 0.32 -23.72
N PRO A 174 -4.17 0.94 -24.75
CA PRO A 174 -5.50 1.53 -24.67
C PRO A 174 -6.53 0.54 -24.12
N ARG A 175 -7.46 1.01 -23.30
CA ARG A 175 -8.39 0.16 -22.54
C ARG A 175 -9.08 -0.95 -23.35
N PRO A 176 -9.60 -0.67 -24.59
CA PRO A 176 -10.22 -1.70 -25.41
C PRO A 176 -9.23 -2.79 -25.86
N VAL A 177 -8.00 -2.40 -26.21
CA VAL A 177 -6.94 -3.32 -26.64
C VAL A 177 -6.46 -4.16 -25.45
N TYR A 178 -6.24 -3.53 -24.30
CA TYR A 178 -5.86 -4.22 -23.06
C TYR A 178 -6.89 -5.28 -22.66
N LYS A 179 -8.19 -4.93 -22.72
CA LYS A 179 -9.29 -5.87 -22.47
C LYS A 179 -9.23 -7.07 -23.41
N LYS A 180 -9.08 -6.84 -24.72
CA LYS A 180 -8.98 -7.93 -25.71
C LYS A 180 -7.77 -8.84 -25.49
N VAL A 181 -6.61 -8.27 -25.09
CA VAL A 181 -5.41 -9.05 -24.78
C VAL A 181 -5.64 -9.95 -23.56
N LEU A 182 -6.30 -9.44 -22.52
CA LEU A 182 -6.65 -10.23 -21.34
C LEU A 182 -7.63 -11.37 -21.69
N GLU A 183 -8.69 -11.07 -22.46
CA GLU A 183 -9.67 -12.05 -22.92
C GLU A 183 -9.02 -13.13 -23.80
N TRP A 184 -8.13 -12.73 -24.71
CA TRP A 184 -7.34 -13.68 -25.53
C TRP A 184 -6.47 -14.61 -24.65
N GLY A 185 -5.92 -14.10 -23.57
CA GLY A 185 -5.16 -14.88 -22.59
C GLY A 185 -6.01 -15.69 -21.61
N ASN A 186 -7.33 -15.75 -21.77
CA ASN A 186 -8.29 -16.37 -20.85
C ASN A 186 -8.20 -15.80 -19.42
N VAL A 187 -7.92 -14.51 -19.29
CA VAL A 187 -7.89 -13.78 -18.02
C VAL A 187 -9.17 -12.97 -17.88
N ASN A 188 -9.85 -13.08 -16.74
CA ASN A 188 -10.98 -12.21 -16.43
C ASN A 188 -10.48 -10.75 -16.30
N PRO A 189 -10.96 -9.82 -17.17
CA PRO A 189 -10.42 -8.46 -17.21
C PRO A 189 -10.93 -7.55 -16.07
N GLY A 190 -12.00 -7.91 -15.34
CA GLY A 190 -12.70 -7.02 -14.42
C GLY A 190 -11.80 -6.28 -13.46
N GLY A 191 -11.17 -6.98 -12.51
CA GLY A 191 -10.30 -6.35 -11.49
C GLY A 191 -9.08 -5.63 -12.08
N LEU A 192 -8.50 -6.13 -13.18
CA LEU A 192 -7.35 -5.48 -13.83
C LEU A 192 -7.75 -4.19 -14.55
N LEU A 193 -8.99 -4.10 -15.07
CA LEU A 193 -9.52 -2.87 -15.65
C LEU A 193 -9.85 -1.83 -14.56
N GLU A 194 -10.33 -2.26 -13.39
CA GLU A 194 -10.54 -1.37 -12.25
C GLU A 194 -9.21 -0.75 -11.81
N ILE A 195 -8.15 -1.56 -11.65
CA ILE A 195 -6.79 -1.08 -11.34
C ILE A 195 -6.30 -0.10 -12.42
N LYS A 196 -6.60 -0.36 -13.70
CA LYS A 196 -6.26 0.55 -14.79
C LYS A 196 -6.99 1.90 -14.67
N ASP A 197 -8.23 1.90 -14.24
CA ASP A 197 -9.05 3.10 -14.13
C ASP A 197 -8.64 3.96 -12.90
N THR A 198 -8.02 3.35 -11.87
CA THR A 198 -7.55 4.02 -10.65
C THR A 198 -6.04 4.28 -10.62
N GLY A 199 -5.28 3.74 -11.58
CA GLY A 199 -3.82 3.88 -11.62
C GLY A 199 -3.35 5.33 -11.47
N ILE A 200 -2.33 5.54 -10.62
CA ILE A 200 -1.79 6.86 -10.29
C ILE A 200 -0.32 6.99 -10.71
N SER A 201 0.05 8.13 -11.30
CA SER A 201 1.44 8.49 -11.56
C SER A 201 2.03 9.30 -10.41
N LEU A 202 3.36 9.39 -10.34
CA LEU A 202 4.04 10.24 -9.37
C LEU A 202 3.63 11.70 -9.56
N GLU A 203 3.51 12.18 -10.80
CA GLU A 203 3.14 13.56 -11.11
C GLU A 203 1.71 13.88 -10.65
N ARG A 204 0.76 12.95 -10.88
CA ARG A 204 -0.61 13.12 -10.38
C ARG A 204 -0.65 13.17 -8.86
N PHE A 205 0.04 12.26 -8.19
CA PHE A 205 0.16 12.26 -6.74
C PHE A 205 0.74 13.57 -6.22
N LEU A 206 1.87 14.02 -6.77
CA LEU A 206 2.51 15.28 -6.36
C LEU A 206 1.61 16.50 -6.62
N SER A 207 0.87 16.51 -7.73
CA SER A 207 -0.09 17.57 -8.02
C SER A 207 -1.18 17.65 -6.95
N ILE A 208 -1.73 16.50 -6.50
CA ILE A 208 -2.73 16.47 -5.42
C ILE A 208 -2.11 16.96 -4.11
N VAL A 209 -0.94 16.46 -3.75
CA VAL A 209 -0.20 16.85 -2.53
C VAL A 209 0.01 18.37 -2.48
N HIS A 210 0.45 18.98 -3.58
CA HIS A 210 0.65 20.43 -3.67
C HIS A 210 -0.66 21.21 -3.60
N LYS A 211 -1.70 20.78 -4.33
CA LYS A 211 -3.01 21.40 -4.33
C LYS A 211 -3.61 21.44 -2.93
N GLU A 212 -3.47 20.35 -2.19
CA GLU A 212 -3.98 20.20 -0.83
C GLU A 212 -3.06 20.78 0.24
N LYS A 213 -2.01 21.49 -0.17
CA LYS A 213 -1.06 22.17 0.72
C LYS A 213 -0.41 21.24 1.74
N TYR A 214 -0.13 20.00 1.37
CA TYR A 214 0.75 19.16 2.15
C TYR A 214 2.20 19.55 1.89
N ARG A 215 3.02 19.51 2.93
CA ARG A 215 4.47 19.62 2.81
C ARG A 215 5.08 18.22 2.70
N ILE A 216 5.78 17.96 1.60
CA ILE A 216 6.62 16.75 1.47
C ILE A 216 7.88 16.96 2.30
N VAL A 217 8.08 16.14 3.31
CA VAL A 217 9.24 16.20 4.21
C VAL A 217 10.36 15.30 3.74
N GLU A 218 10.02 14.14 3.22
CA GLU A 218 10.96 13.22 2.58
C GLU A 218 10.29 12.52 1.40
N GLU A 219 11.06 12.34 0.33
CA GLU A 219 10.70 11.56 -0.85
C GLU A 219 11.84 10.60 -1.17
N VAL A 220 11.54 9.33 -1.37
CA VAL A 220 12.48 8.34 -1.89
C VAL A 220 11.80 7.52 -2.97
N LEU A 221 12.36 7.57 -4.18
CA LEU A 221 11.94 6.71 -5.27
C LEU A 221 12.84 5.47 -5.34
N TYR A 222 12.24 4.30 -5.40
CA TYR A 222 12.96 3.02 -5.47
C TYR A 222 12.89 2.44 -6.89
N PHE A 223 14.08 2.11 -7.43
CA PHE A 223 14.22 1.26 -8.60
C PHE A 223 13.97 -0.21 -8.24
N ILE A 224 14.48 -0.66 -7.07
CA ILE A 224 14.17 -1.95 -6.48
C ILE A 224 13.45 -1.68 -5.16
N ASN A 225 12.15 -2.02 -5.12
CA ASN A 225 11.26 -1.84 -3.96
C ASN A 225 11.82 -2.58 -2.73
N PRO A 226 11.80 -1.96 -1.53
CA PRO A 226 12.15 -2.64 -0.28
C PRO A 226 11.47 -3.99 -0.05
N ASN A 227 10.22 -4.14 -0.47
CA ASN A 227 9.49 -5.41 -0.39
C ASN A 227 10.15 -6.55 -1.22
N TYR A 228 10.92 -6.21 -2.25
CA TYR A 228 11.58 -7.20 -3.10
C TYR A 228 12.75 -7.90 -2.40
N GLU A 229 13.27 -7.36 -1.29
CA GLU A 229 14.27 -8.07 -0.50
C GLU A 229 13.69 -9.33 0.12
N THR A 230 12.52 -9.23 0.74
CA THR A 230 11.86 -10.39 1.35
C THR A 230 11.29 -11.33 0.29
N LYS A 231 10.72 -10.76 -0.77
CA LYS A 231 10.02 -11.53 -1.80
C LYS A 231 10.93 -12.23 -2.80
N PHE A 232 12.04 -11.58 -3.20
CA PHE A 232 12.91 -12.00 -4.29
C PHE A 232 14.40 -12.03 -3.92
N ASN A 233 14.75 -11.75 -2.65
CA ASN A 233 16.12 -11.60 -2.18
C ASN A 233 16.91 -10.52 -2.97
N LEU A 234 16.23 -9.45 -3.40
CA LEU A 234 16.81 -8.33 -4.12
C LEU A 234 16.99 -7.13 -3.18
N ARG A 235 18.23 -6.73 -2.96
CA ARG A 235 18.51 -5.57 -2.10
C ARG A 235 17.86 -4.30 -2.66
N PRO A 236 17.17 -3.49 -1.83
CA PRO A 236 16.58 -2.24 -2.25
C PRO A 236 17.59 -1.30 -2.89
N ARG A 237 17.18 -0.65 -3.96
CA ARG A 237 17.98 0.37 -4.64
C ARG A 237 17.12 1.58 -4.94
N ARG A 238 17.63 2.75 -4.58
CA ARG A 238 17.00 4.02 -4.97
C ARG A 238 17.11 4.22 -6.48
N LEU A 239 16.16 4.97 -7.03
CA LEU A 239 16.21 5.40 -8.41
C LEU A 239 17.47 6.26 -8.65
N TRP A 240 18.19 6.01 -9.72
CA TRP A 240 19.35 6.82 -10.08
C TRP A 240 18.94 8.25 -10.44
N ARG A 241 19.76 9.22 -10.05
CA ARG A 241 19.45 10.64 -10.25
C ARG A 241 19.19 11.02 -11.71
N PHE A 242 19.89 10.39 -12.66
CA PHE A 242 19.71 10.65 -14.08
C PHE A 242 18.39 10.11 -14.65
N LEU A 243 17.74 9.15 -13.99
CA LEU A 243 16.40 8.65 -14.33
C LEU A 243 15.27 9.42 -13.63
N ASN A 244 15.60 10.30 -12.68
CA ASN A 244 14.62 11.10 -11.95
C ASN A 244 14.15 12.31 -12.77
N ILE A 245 13.69 12.06 -13.98
CA ILE A 245 13.13 13.06 -14.90
C ILE A 245 11.59 12.94 -14.82
N PRO A 246 10.86 14.06 -14.60
CA PRO A 246 9.41 14.04 -14.54
C PRO A 246 8.77 13.23 -15.69
N TYR A 247 7.74 12.49 -15.40
CA TYR A 247 7.05 11.53 -16.26
C TYR A 247 7.88 10.27 -16.62
N ILE A 248 9.16 10.40 -16.96
CA ILE A 248 10.05 9.27 -17.31
C ILE A 248 10.32 8.41 -16.08
N ARG A 249 10.52 9.00 -14.90
CA ARG A 249 10.80 8.31 -13.65
C ARG A 249 9.72 7.28 -13.26
N ASN A 250 8.47 7.47 -13.70
CA ASN A 250 7.39 6.53 -13.43
C ASN A 250 7.65 5.13 -14.00
N PHE A 251 8.34 5.04 -15.15
CA PHE A 251 8.64 3.77 -15.80
C PHE A 251 9.71 2.95 -15.08
N TYR A 252 10.52 3.60 -14.26
CA TYR A 252 11.65 2.99 -13.57
C TYR A 252 11.49 2.94 -12.06
N THR A 253 10.45 3.57 -11.52
CA THR A 253 10.12 3.54 -10.10
C THR A 253 9.19 2.38 -9.79
N THR A 254 9.65 1.44 -8.98
CA THR A 254 8.81 0.32 -8.53
C THR A 254 8.01 0.66 -7.28
N CYS A 255 8.45 1.66 -6.51
CA CYS A 255 7.72 2.21 -5.38
C CYS A 255 8.26 3.60 -5.01
N GLY A 256 7.37 4.53 -4.71
CA GLY A 256 7.71 5.82 -4.09
C GLY A 256 7.34 5.82 -2.61
N TYR A 257 8.26 6.27 -1.74
CA TYR A 257 8.02 6.51 -0.31
C TYR A 257 7.98 8.01 -0.05
N TYR A 258 6.95 8.46 0.66
CA TYR A 258 6.74 9.87 0.96
C TYR A 258 6.38 10.06 2.43
N ILE A 259 6.93 11.10 3.06
CA ILE A 259 6.42 11.63 4.32
C ILE A 259 5.77 12.98 4.06
N LEU A 260 4.49 13.08 4.39
CA LEU A 260 3.70 14.31 4.27
C LEU A 260 3.38 14.87 5.65
N LYS A 261 3.38 16.21 5.75
CA LYS A 261 2.87 16.96 6.92
C LYS A 261 1.83 17.97 6.47
N ASN A 262 0.93 18.33 7.38
CA ASN A 262 0.09 19.51 7.19
C ASN A 262 0.99 20.76 7.13
N SER A 263 0.67 21.68 6.23
CA SER A 263 1.31 23.01 6.19
C SER A 263 0.76 23.90 7.27
#